data_03b08dbca38a527ce239b0c720b5c17b
#
_entry.id   03b08dbca38a527ce239b0c720b5c17b
#
_cell.length_a   1.000
_cell.length_b   1.000
_cell.length_c   1.000
_cell.angle_alpha   90.00
_cell.angle_beta   90.00
_cell.angle_gamma   90.00
#
_symmetry.space_group_name_H-M   'P 1'
#
loop_
_entity.id
_entity.type
_entity.pdbx_description
1 polymer ?
#
loop_
_entity_poly.entity_id
_entity_poly.type
_entity_poly.pdbx_seq_one_letter_code
_entity_poly.pdbx_strand_id
1 'polypeptide(L)'
;MSARADFYLIDKPRFREQPLLLVCELAKRCHGTGKPTLVLCASPQQAEELDDLLWSFEEDSFIEHQIAGLDEDEGEVPVLIVPPGIEAAMRPLVINLRAEAVPMGFERVLEVVPADPAARAPLRERWKAYLACGLEPKKHDM
;
A
#
# COMPACT_ATOMS: atom_id res chain seq x y z
N MET A 1 13.24 -16.88 -6.00
CA MET A 1 12.42 -15.84 -6.63
C MET A 1 12.76 -14.50 -6.03
N SER A 2 12.92 -13.50 -6.86
CA SER A 2 13.28 -12.17 -6.40
C SER A 2 12.03 -11.34 -6.08
N ALA A 3 12.04 -10.67 -4.94
CA ALA A 3 11.00 -9.71 -4.59
C ALA A 3 11.08 -8.49 -5.52
N ARG A 4 9.98 -7.75 -5.62
CA ARG A 4 9.88 -6.56 -6.47
C ARG A 4 9.50 -5.34 -5.64
N ALA A 5 10.01 -4.18 -6.05
CA ALA A 5 9.61 -2.89 -5.49
C ALA A 5 9.18 -1.99 -6.64
N ASP A 6 7.94 -1.50 -6.58
CA ASP A 6 7.38 -0.58 -7.57
C ASP A 6 6.97 0.71 -6.88
N PHE A 7 7.47 1.85 -7.38
CA PHE A 7 7.15 3.17 -6.84
C PHE A 7 6.13 3.85 -7.76
N TYR A 8 4.96 4.11 -7.22
CA TYR A 8 3.87 4.77 -7.94
C TYR A 8 3.85 6.24 -7.54
N LEU A 9 4.32 7.11 -8.44
CA LEU A 9 4.42 8.54 -8.21
C LEU A 9 3.15 9.23 -8.70
N ILE A 10 2.46 9.91 -7.79
CA ILE A 10 1.23 10.61 -8.10
C ILE A 10 1.53 11.84 -8.95
N ASP A 11 0.91 11.94 -10.12
CA ASP A 11 1.06 13.05 -11.05
C ASP A 11 -0.28 13.57 -11.55
N LYS A 12 -1.22 12.70 -11.88
CA LYS A 12 -2.53 13.08 -12.42
C LYS A 12 -3.38 13.85 -11.40
N PRO A 13 -4.15 14.88 -11.84
CA PRO A 13 -4.98 15.67 -10.92
C PRO A 13 -5.92 14.84 -10.05
N ARG A 14 -6.49 13.79 -10.60
CA ARG A 14 -7.40 12.87 -9.89
C ARG A 14 -6.74 12.31 -8.62
N PHE A 15 -5.49 11.87 -8.72
CA PHE A 15 -4.77 11.29 -7.60
C PHE A 15 -4.12 12.35 -6.71
N ARG A 16 -3.84 13.54 -7.24
CA ARG A 16 -3.37 14.66 -6.42
C ARG A 16 -4.45 15.14 -5.46
N GLU A 17 -5.70 15.17 -5.92
CA GLU A 17 -6.85 15.59 -5.11
C GLU A 17 -7.24 14.51 -4.09
N GLN A 18 -7.20 13.23 -4.52
CA GLN A 18 -7.54 12.09 -3.66
C GLN A 18 -6.50 10.98 -3.80
N PRO A 19 -5.38 11.06 -3.08
CA PRO A 19 -4.34 10.03 -3.17
C PRO A 19 -4.82 8.61 -2.86
N LEU A 20 -5.81 8.47 -1.99
CA LEU A 20 -6.34 7.16 -1.63
C LEU A 20 -7.10 6.48 -2.77
N LEU A 21 -7.50 7.21 -3.81
CA LEU A 21 -8.08 6.58 -5.01
C LEU A 21 -7.05 5.69 -5.71
N LEU A 22 -5.79 6.12 -5.76
CA LEU A 22 -4.73 5.28 -6.31
C LEU A 22 -4.54 4.02 -5.46
N VAL A 23 -4.60 4.17 -4.14
CA VAL A 23 -4.49 3.02 -3.23
C VAL A 23 -5.62 2.03 -3.49
N CYS A 24 -6.85 2.51 -3.68
CA CYS A 24 -7.98 1.64 -4.01
C CYS A 24 -7.78 0.90 -5.33
N GLU A 25 -7.26 1.57 -6.35
CA GLU A 25 -6.97 0.92 -7.63
C GLU A 25 -5.88 -0.13 -7.51
N LEU A 26 -4.83 0.14 -6.74
CA LEU A 26 -3.76 -0.82 -6.48
C LEU A 26 -4.27 -2.00 -5.67
N ALA A 27 -5.11 -1.76 -4.66
CA ALA A 27 -5.72 -2.81 -3.86
C ALA A 27 -6.61 -3.72 -4.72
N LYS A 28 -7.35 -3.13 -5.66
CA LYS A 28 -8.17 -3.88 -6.61
C LYS A 28 -7.31 -4.81 -7.48
N ARG A 29 -6.18 -4.31 -7.98
CA ARG A 29 -5.25 -5.12 -8.76
C ARG A 29 -4.67 -6.26 -7.94
N CYS A 30 -4.27 -5.97 -6.70
CA CYS A 30 -3.75 -6.98 -5.78
C CYS A 30 -4.80 -8.04 -5.48
N HIS A 31 -6.02 -7.63 -5.20
CA HIS A 31 -7.16 -8.53 -4.96
C HIS A 31 -7.39 -9.46 -6.16
N GLY A 32 -7.27 -8.93 -7.37
CA GLY A 32 -7.40 -9.71 -8.60
C GLY A 32 -6.36 -10.80 -8.79
N THR A 33 -5.22 -10.72 -8.10
CA THR A 33 -4.18 -11.77 -8.17
C THR A 33 -4.49 -12.97 -7.27
N GLY A 34 -5.45 -12.82 -6.35
CA GLY A 34 -5.75 -13.84 -5.35
C GLY A 34 -4.75 -13.90 -4.19
N LYS A 35 -3.74 -13.04 -4.17
CA LYS A 35 -2.72 -13.05 -3.11
C LYS A 35 -3.11 -12.12 -1.96
N PRO A 36 -2.88 -12.53 -0.69
CA PRO A 36 -3.13 -11.67 0.46
C PRO A 36 -2.32 -10.38 0.39
N THR A 37 -2.95 -9.27 0.80
CA THR A 37 -2.38 -7.94 0.68
C THR A 37 -2.43 -7.19 2.01
N LEU A 38 -1.34 -6.50 2.36
CA LEU A 38 -1.29 -5.52 3.45
C LEU A 38 -1.33 -4.12 2.86
N VAL A 39 -2.03 -3.20 3.54
CA VAL A 39 -1.91 -1.77 3.27
C VAL A 39 -1.40 -1.11 4.55
N LEU A 40 -0.17 -0.62 4.52
CA LEU A 40 0.45 0.03 5.67
C LEU A 40 0.15 1.51 5.64
N CYS A 41 -0.73 1.96 6.53
CA CYS A 41 -1.15 3.35 6.60
C CYS A 41 -0.23 4.19 7.48
N ALA A 42 -0.14 5.48 7.18
CA ALA A 42 0.71 6.42 7.91
C ALA A 42 0.04 6.95 9.18
N SER A 43 -1.29 6.86 9.28
CA SER A 43 -2.05 7.32 10.46
C SER A 43 -3.31 6.47 10.64
N PRO A 44 -3.88 6.42 11.86
CA PRO A 44 -5.17 5.75 12.08
C PRO A 44 -6.30 6.38 11.26
N GLN A 45 -6.27 7.70 11.09
CA GLN A 45 -7.27 8.42 10.30
C GLN A 45 -7.22 8.01 8.83
N GLN A 46 -6.02 7.86 8.29
CA GLN A 46 -5.83 7.39 6.91
C GLN A 46 -6.41 5.99 6.72
N ALA A 47 -6.24 5.11 7.72
CA ALA A 47 -6.80 3.76 7.68
C ALA A 47 -8.33 3.80 7.62
N GLU A 48 -8.97 4.66 8.42
CA GLU A 48 -10.42 4.81 8.41
C GLU A 48 -10.92 5.39 7.10
N GLU A 49 -10.25 6.39 6.56
CA GLU A 49 -10.60 6.99 5.27
C GLU A 49 -10.50 5.98 4.14
N LEU A 50 -9.45 5.16 4.15
CA LEU A 50 -9.28 4.11 3.15
C LEU A 50 -10.37 3.04 3.26
N ASP A 51 -10.70 2.63 4.49
CA ASP A 51 -11.77 1.68 4.73
C ASP A 51 -13.09 2.18 4.15
N ASP A 52 -13.47 3.42 4.46
CA ASP A 52 -14.69 4.03 3.93
C ASP A 52 -14.67 4.12 2.41
N LEU A 53 -13.55 4.51 1.84
CA LEU A 53 -13.41 4.66 0.40
C LEU A 53 -13.50 3.32 -0.34
N LEU A 54 -12.92 2.26 0.21
CA LEU A 54 -13.00 0.92 -0.37
C LEU A 54 -14.45 0.39 -0.41
N TRP A 55 -15.27 0.75 0.57
CA TRP A 55 -16.68 0.37 0.58
C TRP A 55 -17.46 1.02 -0.55
N SER A 56 -17.08 2.24 -0.95
CA SER A 56 -17.77 3.01 -2.00
C SER A 56 -17.06 2.99 -3.35
N PHE A 57 -15.85 2.43 -3.41
CA PHE A 57 -15.03 2.37 -4.62
C PHE A 57 -15.59 1.35 -5.59
N GLU A 58 -16.14 1.80 -6.71
CA GLU A 58 -16.77 0.99 -7.75
C GLU A 58 -17.87 0.04 -7.21
N GLU A 59 -19.12 0.32 -7.55
CA GLU A 59 -20.29 -0.45 -7.11
C GLU A 59 -20.19 -1.95 -7.41
N ASP A 60 -19.54 -2.32 -8.52
CA ASP A 60 -19.43 -3.71 -8.97
C ASP A 60 -18.18 -4.42 -8.48
N SER A 61 -17.31 -3.73 -7.74
CA SER A 61 -16.04 -4.29 -7.25
C SER A 61 -16.04 -4.36 -5.74
N PHE A 62 -16.50 -5.46 -5.19
CA PHE A 62 -16.41 -5.68 -3.76
C PHE A 62 -15.02 -6.20 -3.41
N ILE A 63 -14.24 -5.38 -2.71
CA ILE A 63 -12.92 -5.75 -2.18
C ILE A 63 -13.09 -6.01 -0.69
N GLU A 64 -13.02 -7.28 -0.30
CA GLU A 64 -13.12 -7.65 1.10
C GLU A 64 -11.91 -7.15 1.86
N HIS A 65 -12.14 -6.37 2.92
CA HIS A 65 -11.06 -5.73 3.68
C HIS A 65 -11.45 -5.52 5.14
N GLN A 66 -10.44 -5.36 5.99
CA GLN A 66 -10.60 -5.06 7.42
C GLN A 66 -9.45 -4.16 7.87
N ILE A 67 -9.69 -3.43 8.97
CA ILE A 67 -8.62 -2.67 9.66
C ILE A 67 -8.06 -3.57 10.75
N ALA A 68 -6.74 -3.76 10.77
CA ALA A 68 -6.07 -4.59 11.76
C ALA A 68 -6.26 -4.03 13.18
N GLY A 69 -6.38 -4.93 14.15
CA GLY A 69 -6.56 -4.59 15.55
C GLY A 69 -8.02 -4.45 15.98
N LEU A 70 -8.98 -4.52 15.04
CA LEU A 70 -10.41 -4.37 15.35
C LEU A 70 -11.16 -5.70 15.36
N ASP A 71 -10.62 -6.74 14.74
CA ASP A 71 -11.33 -8.01 14.54
C ASP A 71 -10.39 -9.19 14.72
N GLU A 72 -10.97 -10.37 15.06
CA GLU A 72 -10.18 -11.58 15.32
C GLU A 72 -9.81 -12.35 14.04
N ASP A 73 -10.57 -12.17 12.96
CA ASP A 73 -10.41 -12.95 11.72
C ASP A 73 -9.50 -12.27 10.68
N GLU A 74 -8.54 -11.48 11.14
CA GLU A 74 -7.67 -10.69 10.25
C GLU A 74 -6.87 -11.53 9.25
N GLY A 75 -6.52 -12.75 9.60
CA GLY A 75 -5.70 -13.62 8.75
C GLY A 75 -6.38 -14.08 7.48
N GLU A 76 -7.70 -14.05 7.44
CA GLU A 76 -8.48 -14.57 6.30
C GLU A 76 -8.91 -13.51 5.29
N VAL A 77 -8.91 -12.24 5.70
CA VAL A 77 -9.35 -11.17 4.80
C VAL A 77 -8.33 -10.92 3.70
N PRO A 78 -8.76 -10.77 2.42
CA PRO A 78 -7.83 -10.54 1.31
C PRO A 78 -7.00 -9.27 1.43
N VAL A 79 -7.57 -8.18 1.94
CA VAL A 79 -6.88 -6.90 2.12
C VAL A 79 -6.96 -6.49 3.58
N LEU A 80 -5.81 -6.38 4.23
CA LEU A 80 -5.71 -5.96 5.63
C LEU A 80 -5.09 -4.57 5.70
N ILE A 81 -5.82 -3.61 6.23
CA ILE A 81 -5.38 -2.23 6.43
C ILE A 81 -4.74 -2.14 7.81
N VAL A 82 -3.47 -1.73 7.86
CA VAL A 82 -2.68 -1.73 9.10
C VAL A 82 -2.35 -0.30 9.52
N PRO A 83 -2.99 0.22 10.58
CA PRO A 83 -2.62 1.51 11.17
C PRO A 83 -1.24 1.45 11.82
N PRO A 84 -0.56 2.59 12.05
CA PRO A 84 0.70 2.60 12.77
C PRO A 84 0.52 2.07 14.20
N GLY A 85 1.53 1.35 14.69
CA GLY A 85 1.50 0.79 16.03
C GLY A 85 0.79 -0.53 16.17
N ILE A 86 0.10 -1.00 15.13
CA ILE A 86 -0.55 -2.30 15.11
C ILE A 86 0.35 -3.28 14.35
N GLU A 87 0.60 -4.43 14.95
CA GLU A 87 1.41 -5.47 14.31
C GLU A 87 0.54 -6.38 13.44
N ALA A 88 1.06 -6.79 12.30
CA ALA A 88 0.41 -7.74 11.42
C ALA A 88 1.46 -8.64 10.78
N ALA A 89 1.09 -9.90 10.52
CA ALA A 89 1.97 -10.84 9.83
C ALA A 89 2.23 -10.35 8.41
N MET A 90 3.46 -10.55 7.93
CA MET A 90 3.83 -10.16 6.56
C MET A 90 3.01 -10.97 5.55
N ARG A 91 2.61 -10.30 4.47
CA ARG A 91 1.86 -10.90 3.36
C ARG A 91 2.64 -10.77 2.05
N PRO A 92 2.33 -11.55 1.03
CA PRO A 92 3.03 -11.48 -0.26
C PRO A 92 3.00 -10.09 -0.90
N LEU A 93 1.87 -9.39 -0.82
CA LEU A 93 1.73 -8.06 -1.43
C LEU A 93 1.58 -7.00 -0.33
N VAL A 94 2.33 -5.91 -0.45
CA VAL A 94 2.29 -4.80 0.52
C VAL A 94 2.17 -3.48 -0.22
N ILE A 95 1.13 -2.72 0.10
CA ILE A 95 0.98 -1.34 -0.37
C ILE A 95 1.45 -0.44 0.78
N ASN A 96 2.49 0.35 0.56
CA ASN A 96 3.10 1.16 1.61
C ASN A 96 2.78 2.64 1.46
N LEU A 97 2.14 3.21 2.48
CA LEU A 97 1.85 4.64 2.56
C LEU A 97 2.73 5.34 3.60
N ARG A 98 3.64 4.60 4.24
CA ARG A 98 4.54 5.13 5.27
C ARG A 98 5.82 5.66 4.66
N ALA A 99 6.54 6.50 5.42
CA ALA A 99 7.80 7.06 4.98
C ALA A 99 8.97 6.06 5.03
N GLU A 100 8.85 5.01 5.84
CA GLU A 100 9.89 4.00 6.03
C GLU A 100 9.76 2.86 5.01
N ALA A 101 10.90 2.27 4.65
CA ALA A 101 10.93 1.08 3.81
C ALA A 101 10.30 -0.11 4.53
N VAL A 102 9.63 -0.98 3.77
CA VAL A 102 9.03 -2.20 4.32
C VAL A 102 10.12 -3.25 4.50
N PRO A 103 10.20 -3.90 5.70
CA PRO A 103 11.15 -5.00 5.90
C PRO A 103 10.90 -6.14 4.91
N MET A 104 11.97 -6.87 4.57
CA MET A 104 11.88 -8.01 3.65
C MET A 104 10.95 -9.10 4.19
N GLY A 105 10.39 -9.90 3.29
CA GLY A 105 9.43 -10.96 3.58
C GLY A 105 8.22 -10.91 2.65
N PHE A 106 8.12 -9.86 1.84
CA PHE A 106 7.09 -9.71 0.81
C PHE A 106 7.58 -10.25 -0.53
N GLU A 107 6.65 -10.55 -1.43
CA GLU A 107 6.97 -10.83 -2.84
C GLU A 107 7.03 -9.52 -3.65
N ARG A 108 6.15 -8.57 -3.31
CA ARG A 108 6.10 -7.28 -4.00
C ARG A 108 5.66 -6.18 -3.04
N VAL A 109 6.37 -5.06 -3.06
CA VAL A 109 5.96 -3.85 -2.37
C VAL A 109 5.57 -2.79 -3.38
N LEU A 110 4.42 -2.14 -3.15
CA LEU A 110 3.91 -1.05 -3.96
C LEU A 110 3.98 0.22 -3.12
N GLU A 111 4.95 1.08 -3.44
CA GLU A 111 5.14 2.35 -2.74
C GLU A 111 4.29 3.42 -3.38
N VAL A 112 3.45 4.09 -2.59
CA VAL A 112 2.64 5.21 -3.08
C VAL A 112 3.30 6.52 -2.66
N VAL A 113 3.71 7.32 -3.62
CA VAL A 113 4.47 8.55 -3.39
C VAL A 113 3.60 9.76 -3.72
N PRO A 114 3.26 10.60 -2.72
CA PRO A 114 2.48 11.81 -2.95
C PRO A 114 3.19 12.78 -3.91
N ALA A 115 2.42 13.68 -4.53
CA ALA A 115 2.97 14.70 -5.42
C ALA A 115 3.74 15.80 -4.68
N ASP A 116 3.63 15.88 -3.35
CA ASP A 116 4.32 16.85 -2.53
C ASP A 116 5.84 16.71 -2.66
N PRO A 117 6.58 17.80 -2.95
CA PRO A 117 8.04 17.75 -3.00
C PRO A 117 8.71 17.21 -1.73
N ALA A 118 8.09 17.35 -0.58
CA ALA A 118 8.60 16.81 0.68
C ALA A 118 8.65 15.27 0.69
N ALA A 119 7.93 14.60 -0.21
CA ALA A 119 7.94 13.15 -0.33
C ALA A 119 9.18 12.60 -1.03
N ARG A 120 9.98 13.47 -1.67
CA ARG A 120 11.15 13.03 -2.47
C ARG A 120 12.29 12.47 -1.63
N ALA A 121 12.62 13.10 -0.52
CA ALA A 121 13.71 12.62 0.34
C ALA A 121 13.38 11.25 0.96
N PRO A 122 12.19 11.04 1.57
CA PRO A 122 11.81 9.71 2.03
C PRO A 122 11.77 8.66 0.91
N LEU A 123 11.33 9.05 -0.30
CA LEU A 123 11.33 8.15 -1.46
C LEU A 123 12.73 7.66 -1.77
N ARG A 124 13.70 8.58 -1.82
CA ARG A 124 15.10 8.23 -2.12
C ARG A 124 15.68 7.29 -1.09
N GLU A 125 15.36 7.50 0.19
CA GLU A 125 15.82 6.62 1.27
C GLU A 125 15.24 5.21 1.12
N ARG A 126 13.94 5.10 0.82
CA ARG A 126 13.32 3.80 0.57
C ARG A 126 13.90 3.12 -0.66
N TRP A 127 14.13 3.88 -1.73
CA TRP A 127 14.74 3.37 -2.97
C TRP A 127 16.12 2.75 -2.69
N LYS A 128 16.96 3.48 -1.95
CA LYS A 128 18.28 2.98 -1.55
C LYS A 128 18.18 1.73 -0.67
N ALA A 129 17.24 1.72 0.25
CA ALA A 129 17.05 0.57 1.15
C ALA A 129 16.70 -0.69 0.36
N TYR A 130 15.80 -0.58 -0.64
CA TYR A 130 15.46 -1.72 -1.48
C TYR A 130 16.61 -2.16 -2.38
N LEU A 131 17.39 -1.24 -2.92
CA LEU A 131 18.59 -1.57 -3.67
C LEU A 131 19.58 -2.35 -2.80
N ALA A 132 19.77 -1.91 -1.54
CA ALA A 132 20.66 -2.59 -0.60
C ALA A 132 20.20 -4.01 -0.26
N CYS A 133 18.89 -4.29 -0.40
CA CYS A 133 18.33 -5.63 -0.22
C CYS A 133 18.37 -6.48 -1.49
N GLY A 134 18.95 -5.97 -2.58
CA GLY A 134 19.07 -6.71 -3.83
C GLY A 134 17.88 -6.57 -4.77
N LEU A 135 16.96 -5.65 -4.49
CA LEU A 135 15.82 -5.40 -5.36
C LEU A 135 16.19 -4.43 -6.49
N GLU A 136 15.40 -4.44 -7.56
CA GLU A 136 15.51 -3.46 -8.65
C GLU A 136 14.24 -2.61 -8.65
N PRO A 137 14.22 -1.49 -7.88
CA PRO A 137 13.03 -0.64 -7.83
C PRO A 137 12.68 -0.07 -9.19
N LYS A 138 11.38 0.01 -9.48
CA LYS A 138 10.85 0.57 -10.73
C LYS A 138 9.93 1.73 -10.40
N LYS A 139 9.90 2.71 -11.31
CA LYS A 139 9.11 3.92 -11.16
C LYS A 139 7.93 3.90 -12.13
N HIS A 140 6.76 4.30 -11.65
CA HIS A 140 5.54 4.45 -12.45
C HIS A 140 4.93 5.82 -12.17
N ASP A 141 4.69 6.60 -13.20
CA ASP A 141 4.00 7.89 -13.08
C ASP A 141 2.48 7.67 -13.20
N MET A 142 1.74 8.13 -12.22
CA MET A 142 0.30 7.87 -12.12
C MET A 142 -0.52 9.16 -12.07
#